data_fcf386265bd1426ffba76b9bfbf0bb23
#
_entry.id   fcf386265bd1426ffba76b9bfbf0bb23
#
_cell.length_a   1.000
_cell.length_b   1.000
_cell.length_c   1.000
_cell.angle_alpha   90.00
_cell.angle_beta   90.00
_cell.angle_gamma   90.00
#
_symmetry.space_group_name_H-M   'P 1'
#
loop_
_entity.id
_entity.type
_entity.pdbx_description
1 polymer ?
#
loop_
_entity_poly.entity_id
_entity_poly.type
_entity_poly.pdbx_seq_one_letter_code
_entity_poly.pdbx_strand_id
1 'polypeptide(L)'
;ERRETDRGQENETPQSDSGISENDIDWKEYLKERQYDDISYRQGEYTPDEDRNDPLERYVSSDVTLPEHLLFQLQCCGISDEETRIGEYIIESLDENGYLTSSAKEMAEAVGVSEEEVLAMLSVIQTFDPLGVGAADLAECLLIQLRQQGQLTEIFALVIRDHLKDLAENRLGT
;
A
#
# COMPACT_ATOMS: atom_id res chain seq x y z
N GLU A 1 -5.87 60.92 40.16
CA GLU A 1 -7.17 61.43 40.64
C GLU A 1 -8.24 60.37 40.42
N ARG A 2 -8.61 59.78 41.56
CA ARG A 2 -9.97 59.56 42.06
C ARG A 2 -10.81 58.54 41.28
N ARG A 3 -11.06 57.48 41.92
CA ARG A 3 -12.08 57.00 42.93
C ARG A 3 -13.05 56.04 42.26
N GLU A 4 -13.09 54.82 42.77
CA GLU A 4 -14.13 54.33 43.70
C GLU A 4 -15.53 54.41 43.07
N THR A 5 -16.31 53.36 42.99
CA THR A 5 -17.02 52.52 43.98
C THR A 5 -17.87 51.51 43.18
N ASP A 6 -17.89 50.27 43.52
CA ASP A 6 -18.72 49.56 44.52
C ASP A 6 -20.15 49.20 44.09
N ARG A 7 -20.55 47.95 44.49
CA ARG A 7 -21.89 47.34 44.58
C ARG A 7 -22.44 46.75 43.28
N GLY A 8 -22.60 45.45 43.14
CA GLY A 8 -23.35 44.58 44.06
C GLY A 8 -24.83 44.63 43.70
N GLN A 9 -25.29 43.55 43.05
CA GLN A 9 -26.66 43.12 43.21
C GLN A 9 -26.83 41.65 42.72
N GLU A 10 -27.15 40.83 43.66
CA GLU A 10 -27.86 39.57 43.52
C GLU A 10 -29.11 39.78 42.67
N ASN A 11 -29.41 38.83 41.82
CA ASN A 11 -30.79 38.61 41.46
C ASN A 11 -31.05 37.14 41.18
N GLU A 12 -31.86 36.70 41.98
CA GLU A 12 -32.63 35.53 42.17
C GLU A 12 -33.13 34.82 40.91
N THR A 13 -33.15 33.50 41.04
CA THR A 13 -33.87 32.53 40.22
C THR A 13 -35.33 32.85 40.02
N PRO A 14 -35.96 32.35 38.96
CA PRO A 14 -37.24 31.69 39.14
C PRO A 14 -37.17 30.20 38.88
N GLN A 15 -37.58 29.48 39.87
CA GLN A 15 -38.11 28.14 39.75
C GLN A 15 -39.21 28.09 38.69
N SER A 16 -39.10 27.16 37.76
CA SER A 16 -40.29 26.60 37.13
C SER A 16 -40.19 25.05 37.23
N ASP A 17 -40.96 24.62 38.15
CA ASP A 17 -41.55 23.31 38.31
C ASP A 17 -42.13 22.81 36.97
N SER A 18 -41.63 21.69 36.47
CA SER A 18 -42.44 20.82 35.61
C SER A 18 -41.81 19.41 35.49
N GLY A 19 -42.46 18.48 36.12
CA GLY A 19 -42.65 17.14 35.61
C GLY A 19 -41.44 16.22 35.68
N ILE A 20 -41.26 15.55 36.79
CA ILE A 20 -40.45 14.33 36.92
C ILE A 20 -41.06 13.30 35.99
N SER A 21 -40.46 13.06 34.87
CA SER A 21 -40.70 11.89 34.03
C SER A 21 -40.01 10.69 34.69
N GLU A 22 -40.77 9.65 34.95
CA GLU A 22 -40.39 8.39 35.63
C GLU A 22 -39.35 7.56 34.82
N ASN A 23 -38.42 8.18 34.16
CA ASN A 23 -37.33 7.50 33.43
C ASN A 23 -35.97 8.18 33.56
N ASP A 24 -35.73 8.90 34.65
CA ASP A 24 -34.36 9.29 34.98
C ASP A 24 -33.63 8.07 35.55
N ILE A 25 -33.04 7.31 34.62
CA ILE A 25 -32.09 6.25 34.98
C ILE A 25 -30.92 6.93 35.67
N ASP A 26 -30.80 6.71 36.99
CA ASP A 26 -29.60 7.15 37.71
C ASP A 26 -28.39 6.35 37.21
N TRP A 27 -27.70 6.96 36.28
CA TRP A 27 -26.49 6.38 35.64
C TRP A 27 -25.41 6.07 36.68
N LYS A 28 -25.40 6.73 37.83
CA LYS A 28 -24.45 6.44 38.90
C LYS A 28 -24.80 5.16 39.62
N GLU A 29 -26.08 4.91 39.85
CA GLU A 29 -26.59 3.67 40.49
C GLU A 29 -26.47 2.51 39.50
N TYR A 30 -26.81 2.71 38.24
CA TYR A 30 -26.65 1.73 37.17
C TYR A 30 -25.18 1.32 36.93
N LEU A 31 -24.23 2.26 36.99
CA LEU A 31 -22.79 1.99 36.87
C LEU A 31 -22.24 1.33 38.16
N LYS A 32 -22.86 1.53 39.30
CA LYS A 32 -22.48 0.93 40.59
C LYS A 32 -23.02 -0.48 40.76
N GLU A 33 -24.19 -0.76 40.20
CA GLU A 33 -24.85 -2.08 40.23
C GLU A 33 -24.28 -3.01 39.13
N ARG A 34 -23.89 -2.48 38.00
CA ARG A 34 -22.93 -3.09 37.09
C ARG A 34 -21.54 -2.72 37.58
N GLN A 35 -21.16 -3.27 38.67
CA GLN A 35 -19.76 -3.46 38.98
C GLN A 35 -19.21 -4.26 37.78
N TYR A 36 -18.84 -3.52 36.73
CA TYR A 36 -17.92 -4.06 35.78
C TYR A 36 -16.78 -4.52 36.65
N ASP A 37 -16.73 -5.83 36.82
CA ASP A 37 -15.63 -6.50 37.42
C ASP A 37 -14.40 -5.70 37.08
N ASP A 38 -13.86 -5.17 38.13
CA ASP A 38 -12.52 -4.64 38.21
C ASP A 38 -11.65 -5.61 37.42
N ILE A 39 -11.61 -5.38 36.09
CA ILE A 39 -10.47 -5.77 35.31
C ILE A 39 -9.41 -4.88 35.91
N SER A 40 -8.99 -5.28 37.11
CA SER A 40 -7.76 -4.83 37.67
C SER A 40 -6.78 -5.03 36.49
N TYR A 41 -6.45 -3.93 35.81
CA TYR A 41 -5.19 -3.84 35.11
C TYR A 41 -4.17 -4.18 36.21
N ARG A 42 -4.01 -5.47 36.46
CA ARG A 42 -2.78 -5.96 37.04
C ARG A 42 -1.77 -5.37 36.09
N GLN A 43 -1.11 -4.41 36.58
CA GLN A 43 0.19 -3.96 36.13
C GLN A 43 1.08 -5.21 36.17
N GLY A 44 0.77 -6.13 35.24
CA GLY A 44 1.61 -7.26 34.93
C GLY A 44 2.83 -6.59 34.39
N GLU A 45 3.89 -6.67 35.16
CA GLU A 45 5.24 -6.46 34.75
C GLU A 45 5.36 -7.02 33.33
N TYR A 46 5.42 -6.12 32.32
CA TYR A 46 5.63 -6.49 30.94
C TYR A 46 7.05 -7.06 30.85
N THR A 47 7.13 -8.35 31.10
CA THR A 47 8.28 -9.12 30.66
C THR A 47 8.06 -9.34 29.18
N PRO A 48 8.95 -8.83 28.29
CA PRO A 48 8.90 -9.20 26.88
C PRO A 48 9.20 -10.71 26.81
N ASP A 49 8.14 -11.50 26.72
CA ASP A 49 8.26 -12.91 26.42
C ASP A 49 8.61 -12.99 24.93
N GLU A 50 9.90 -13.13 24.63
CA GLU A 50 10.44 -13.19 23.27
C GLU A 50 9.87 -14.37 22.44
N ASP A 51 9.04 -15.24 23.06
CA ASP A 51 8.44 -16.41 22.42
C ASP A 51 6.91 -16.33 22.23
N ARG A 52 6.27 -15.20 22.52
CA ARG A 52 4.88 -15.01 22.10
C ARG A 52 4.82 -14.64 20.63
N ASN A 53 4.97 -15.67 19.80
CA ASN A 53 4.44 -15.67 18.45
C ASN A 53 2.93 -15.43 18.53
N ASP A 54 2.53 -14.16 18.61
CA ASP A 54 1.12 -13.79 18.61
C ASP A 54 0.52 -14.29 17.27
N PRO A 55 -0.46 -15.22 17.31
CA PRO A 55 -1.03 -15.73 16.06
C PRO A 55 -1.61 -14.61 15.19
N LEU A 56 -1.94 -13.47 15.79
CA LEU A 56 -2.43 -12.29 15.07
C LEU A 56 -1.34 -11.58 14.26
N GLU A 57 -0.08 -11.57 14.73
CA GLU A 57 1.04 -11.02 13.93
C GLU A 57 1.34 -11.89 12.71
N ARG A 58 1.09 -13.20 12.79
CA ARG A 58 1.22 -14.09 11.63
C ARG A 58 0.18 -13.85 10.54
N TYR A 59 -1.00 -13.32 10.90
CA TYR A 59 -2.06 -13.00 9.94
C TYR A 59 -1.91 -11.61 9.33
N VAL A 60 -1.14 -10.72 9.95
CA VAL A 60 -0.97 -9.33 9.51
C VAL A 60 0.24 -9.17 8.59
N SER A 61 1.18 -10.09 8.55
CA SER A 61 2.37 -10.04 7.70
C SER A 61 2.41 -11.16 6.65
N SER A 62 1.32 -11.38 5.92
CA SER A 62 1.50 -11.93 4.58
C SER A 62 1.84 -10.73 3.69
N ASP A 63 3.13 -10.42 3.62
CA ASP A 63 3.61 -9.47 2.61
C ASP A 63 3.13 -9.99 1.26
N VAL A 64 2.29 -9.19 0.59
CA VAL A 64 1.80 -9.52 -0.75
C VAL A 64 3.03 -9.68 -1.63
N THR A 65 3.18 -10.83 -2.25
CA THR A 65 4.31 -11.07 -3.14
C THR A 65 4.19 -10.26 -4.43
N LEU A 66 5.31 -9.96 -5.10
CA LEU A 66 5.30 -9.24 -6.38
C LEU A 66 4.35 -9.89 -7.41
N PRO A 67 4.38 -11.23 -7.65
CA PRO A 67 3.44 -11.86 -8.57
C PRO A 67 1.97 -11.66 -8.17
N GLU A 68 1.62 -11.81 -6.88
CA GLU A 68 0.25 -11.60 -6.41
C GLU A 68 -0.23 -10.17 -6.65
N HIS A 69 0.64 -9.19 -6.42
CA HIS A 69 0.34 -7.79 -6.67
C HIS A 69 0.10 -7.50 -8.16
N LEU A 70 0.93 -8.07 -9.05
CA LEU A 70 0.77 -7.93 -10.50
C LEU A 70 -0.47 -8.65 -11.03
N LEU A 71 -0.77 -9.86 -10.53
CA LEU A 71 -1.98 -10.60 -10.88
C LEU A 71 -3.24 -9.83 -10.49
N PHE A 72 -3.24 -9.19 -9.33
CA PHE A 72 -4.34 -8.33 -8.93
C PHE A 72 -4.53 -7.15 -9.89
N GLN A 73 -3.47 -6.49 -10.30
CA GLN A 73 -3.53 -5.41 -11.30
C GLN A 73 -4.04 -5.90 -12.65
N LEU A 74 -3.57 -7.07 -13.10
CA LEU A 74 -4.00 -7.71 -14.34
C LEU A 74 -5.52 -7.95 -14.34
N GLN A 75 -6.07 -8.48 -13.25
CA GLN A 75 -7.52 -8.71 -13.09
C GLN A 75 -8.32 -7.41 -13.12
N CYS A 76 -7.74 -6.30 -12.67
CA CYS A 76 -8.38 -4.98 -12.71
C CYS A 76 -8.40 -4.35 -14.11
N CYS A 77 -7.61 -4.84 -15.07
CA CYS A 77 -7.52 -4.24 -16.41
C CYS A 77 -8.76 -4.51 -17.31
N GLY A 78 -9.62 -5.49 -16.96
CA GLY A 78 -10.82 -5.80 -17.71
C GLY A 78 -10.55 -6.32 -19.13
N ILE A 79 -9.46 -7.05 -19.33
CA ILE A 79 -9.04 -7.70 -20.58
C ILE A 79 -9.77 -9.04 -20.78
N SER A 80 -9.63 -9.63 -21.96
CA SER A 80 -10.25 -10.93 -22.28
C SER A 80 -9.61 -12.08 -21.49
N ASP A 81 -10.32 -13.22 -21.38
CA ASP A 81 -9.80 -14.41 -20.70
C ASP A 81 -8.53 -14.97 -21.37
N GLU A 82 -8.41 -14.84 -22.71
CA GLU A 82 -7.21 -15.27 -23.44
C GLU A 82 -6.02 -14.36 -23.14
N GLU A 83 -6.22 -13.05 -23.12
CA GLU A 83 -5.18 -12.08 -22.75
C GLU A 83 -4.78 -12.23 -21.28
N THR A 84 -5.72 -12.53 -20.39
CA THR A 84 -5.45 -12.79 -18.98
C THR A 84 -4.52 -13.99 -18.81
N ARG A 85 -4.76 -15.08 -19.53
CA ARG A 85 -3.87 -16.28 -19.50
C ARG A 85 -2.45 -15.97 -19.97
N ILE A 86 -2.30 -15.14 -21.01
CA ILE A 86 -0.99 -14.68 -21.49
C ILE A 86 -0.30 -13.87 -20.40
N GLY A 87 -1.04 -12.93 -19.78
CA GLY A 87 -0.53 -12.08 -18.72
C GLY A 87 -0.11 -12.85 -17.47
N GLU A 88 -0.91 -13.83 -17.03
CA GLU A 88 -0.58 -14.73 -15.92
C GLU A 88 0.74 -15.47 -16.19
N TYR A 89 0.88 -16.05 -17.38
CA TYR A 89 2.10 -16.75 -17.76
C TYR A 89 3.34 -15.85 -17.76
N ILE A 90 3.20 -14.60 -18.27
CA ILE A 90 4.29 -13.62 -18.24
C ILE A 90 4.68 -13.29 -16.80
N ILE A 91 3.70 -13.04 -15.92
CA ILE A 91 3.94 -12.70 -14.50
C ILE A 91 4.63 -13.87 -13.78
N GLU A 92 4.22 -15.12 -14.02
CA GLU A 92 4.85 -16.32 -13.46
C GLU A 92 6.28 -16.55 -13.97
N SER A 93 6.61 -16.02 -15.17
CA SER A 93 7.95 -16.11 -15.76
C SER A 93 8.91 -14.99 -15.30
N LEU A 94 8.48 -14.09 -14.42
CA LEU A 94 9.34 -13.08 -13.83
C LEU A 94 10.22 -13.64 -12.72
N ASP A 95 11.40 -13.06 -12.54
CA ASP A 95 12.24 -13.36 -11.38
C ASP A 95 11.79 -12.58 -10.13
N GLU A 96 12.47 -12.80 -9.00
CA GLU A 96 12.19 -12.13 -7.73
C GLU A 96 12.33 -10.59 -7.81
N ASN A 97 13.06 -10.09 -8.80
CA ASN A 97 13.29 -8.66 -9.03
C ASN A 97 12.34 -8.07 -10.09
N GLY A 98 11.48 -8.90 -10.69
CA GLY A 98 10.54 -8.50 -11.73
C GLY A 98 11.12 -8.44 -13.13
N TYR A 99 12.29 -9.06 -13.38
CA TYR A 99 12.86 -9.18 -14.73
C TYR A 99 12.34 -10.43 -15.44
N LEU A 100 12.26 -10.35 -16.78
CA LEU A 100 11.92 -11.49 -17.60
C LEU A 100 13.04 -12.54 -17.60
N THR A 101 12.68 -13.79 -17.34
CA THR A 101 13.62 -14.92 -17.41
C THR A 101 13.64 -15.58 -18.78
N SER A 102 12.61 -15.38 -19.59
CA SER A 102 12.40 -15.99 -20.90
C SER A 102 12.16 -14.93 -21.98
N SER A 103 12.50 -15.25 -23.20
CA SER A 103 12.22 -14.38 -24.34
C SER A 103 10.74 -14.41 -24.74
N ALA A 104 10.24 -13.32 -25.38
CA ALA A 104 8.87 -13.25 -25.88
C ALA A 104 8.52 -14.42 -26.80
N LYS A 105 9.48 -14.89 -27.60
CA LYS A 105 9.31 -16.02 -28.50
C LYS A 105 9.11 -17.33 -27.75
N GLU A 106 9.92 -17.60 -26.73
CA GLU A 106 9.79 -18.80 -25.89
C GLU A 106 8.45 -18.81 -25.15
N MET A 107 8.03 -17.66 -24.65
CA MET A 107 6.72 -17.51 -24.00
C MET A 107 5.57 -17.76 -24.99
N ALA A 108 5.67 -17.25 -26.21
CA ALA A 108 4.69 -17.44 -27.28
C ALA A 108 4.54 -18.94 -27.65
N GLU A 109 5.66 -19.64 -27.77
CA GLU A 109 5.70 -21.08 -28.03
C GLU A 109 5.08 -21.90 -26.86
N ALA A 110 5.35 -21.50 -25.63
CA ALA A 110 4.84 -22.18 -24.44
C ALA A 110 3.32 -22.02 -24.24
N VAL A 111 2.80 -20.83 -24.48
CA VAL A 111 1.36 -20.52 -24.35
C VAL A 111 0.57 -20.94 -25.60
N GLY A 112 1.23 -21.05 -26.76
CA GLY A 112 0.62 -21.41 -28.05
C GLY A 112 -0.06 -20.22 -28.74
N VAL A 113 0.48 -19.02 -28.56
CA VAL A 113 0.00 -17.75 -29.16
C VAL A 113 1.07 -17.13 -30.04
N SER A 114 0.75 -16.03 -30.72
CA SER A 114 1.72 -15.29 -31.51
C SER A 114 2.67 -14.47 -30.62
N GLU A 115 3.90 -14.24 -31.09
CA GLU A 115 4.85 -13.36 -30.40
C GLU A 115 4.31 -11.92 -30.28
N GLU A 116 3.52 -11.46 -31.25
CA GLU A 116 2.89 -10.15 -31.24
C GLU A 116 1.90 -9.99 -30.07
N GLU A 117 1.12 -11.03 -29.76
CA GLU A 117 0.17 -11.03 -28.63
C GLU A 117 0.92 -11.00 -27.30
N VAL A 118 2.01 -11.72 -27.17
CA VAL A 118 2.87 -11.68 -25.98
C VAL A 118 3.47 -10.30 -25.78
N LEU A 119 4.03 -9.67 -26.84
CA LEU A 119 4.60 -8.33 -26.76
C LEU A 119 3.54 -7.26 -26.45
N ALA A 120 2.33 -7.40 -26.99
CA ALA A 120 1.23 -6.51 -26.66
C ALA A 120 0.87 -6.60 -25.17
N MET A 121 0.73 -7.82 -24.63
CA MET A 121 0.45 -8.04 -23.22
C MET A 121 1.59 -7.59 -22.32
N LEU A 122 2.84 -7.84 -22.71
CA LEU A 122 4.01 -7.36 -22.01
C LEU A 122 4.01 -5.82 -21.89
N SER A 123 3.61 -5.13 -22.95
CA SER A 123 3.49 -3.66 -22.94
C SER A 123 2.44 -3.18 -21.90
N VAL A 124 1.38 -3.94 -21.66
CA VAL A 124 0.39 -3.66 -20.63
C VAL A 124 1.01 -3.87 -19.24
N ILE A 125 1.66 -5.01 -19.01
CA ILE A 125 2.30 -5.35 -17.73
C ILE A 125 3.40 -4.32 -17.38
N GLN A 126 4.14 -3.82 -18.34
CA GLN A 126 5.14 -2.78 -18.13
C GLN A 126 4.55 -1.43 -17.65
N THR A 127 3.23 -1.26 -17.69
CA THR A 127 2.56 -0.08 -17.09
C THR A 127 2.17 -0.28 -15.62
N PHE A 128 2.33 -1.48 -15.08
CA PHE A 128 1.94 -1.82 -13.71
C PHE A 128 2.92 -1.26 -12.67
N ASP A 129 2.48 -1.28 -11.41
CA ASP A 129 3.31 -0.96 -10.27
C ASP A 129 3.88 -2.27 -9.65
N PRO A 130 5.21 -2.36 -9.44
CA PRO A 130 6.23 -1.30 -9.54
C PRO A 130 6.69 -1.00 -10.97
N LEU A 131 7.05 0.27 -11.22
CA LEU A 131 7.53 0.72 -12.52
C LEU A 131 8.83 0.00 -12.93
N GLY A 132 8.87 -0.49 -14.16
CA GLY A 132 10.03 -1.20 -14.71
C GLY A 132 9.92 -2.71 -14.65
N VAL A 133 8.79 -3.25 -14.16
CA VAL A 133 8.50 -4.68 -14.17
C VAL A 133 8.37 -5.19 -15.61
N GLY A 134 8.75 -6.45 -15.85
CA GLY A 134 8.71 -7.05 -17.18
C GLY A 134 9.81 -6.55 -18.14
N ALA A 135 10.88 -5.97 -17.61
CA ALA A 135 12.07 -5.64 -18.39
C ALA A 135 12.96 -6.86 -18.58
N ALA A 136 13.66 -6.96 -19.71
CA ALA A 136 14.63 -8.03 -19.93
C ALA A 136 15.97 -7.75 -19.23
N ASP A 137 16.33 -6.48 -19.05
CA ASP A 137 17.57 -6.07 -18.38
C ASP A 137 17.41 -4.71 -17.66
N LEU A 138 18.47 -4.31 -16.95
CA LEU A 138 18.50 -3.04 -16.22
C LEU A 138 18.34 -1.83 -17.15
N ALA A 139 18.89 -1.88 -18.37
CA ALA A 139 18.78 -0.77 -19.32
C ALA A 139 17.32 -0.57 -19.74
N GLU A 140 16.62 -1.63 -20.07
CA GLU A 140 15.19 -1.59 -20.39
C GLU A 140 14.34 -1.13 -19.20
N CYS A 141 14.62 -1.62 -18.00
CA CYS A 141 13.95 -1.21 -16.78
C CYS A 141 14.03 0.31 -16.57
N LEU A 142 15.21 0.89 -16.70
CA LEU A 142 15.40 2.35 -16.60
C LEU A 142 14.67 3.12 -17.71
N LEU A 143 14.67 2.59 -18.93
CA LEU A 143 13.95 3.21 -20.06
C LEU A 143 12.42 3.19 -19.83
N ILE A 144 11.89 2.09 -19.31
CA ILE A 144 10.47 1.98 -18.95
C ILE A 144 10.12 3.01 -17.87
N GLN A 145 10.90 3.10 -16.81
CA GLN A 145 10.67 4.05 -15.72
C GLN A 145 10.70 5.50 -16.23
N LEU A 146 11.69 5.88 -17.02
CA LEU A 146 11.79 7.22 -17.58
C LEU A 146 10.64 7.54 -18.56
N ARG A 147 10.19 6.54 -19.32
CA ARG A 147 9.02 6.70 -20.20
C ARG A 147 7.76 6.96 -19.41
N GLN A 148 7.50 6.19 -18.36
CA GLN A 148 6.33 6.34 -17.50
C GLN A 148 6.32 7.68 -16.76
N GLN A 149 7.49 8.18 -16.36
CA GLN A 149 7.63 9.49 -15.72
C GLN A 149 7.57 10.67 -16.73
N GLY A 150 7.50 10.39 -18.02
CA GLY A 150 7.51 11.43 -19.05
C GLY A 150 8.85 12.17 -19.20
N GLN A 151 9.92 11.58 -18.67
CA GLN A 151 11.27 12.17 -18.67
C GLN A 151 12.20 11.56 -19.72
N LEU A 152 11.72 10.61 -20.52
CA LEU A 152 12.52 9.96 -21.53
C LEU A 152 12.89 10.96 -22.64
N THR A 153 14.17 11.29 -22.76
CA THR A 153 14.75 12.06 -23.88
C THR A 153 15.67 11.17 -24.70
N GLU A 154 15.95 11.59 -25.93
CA GLU A 154 16.90 10.86 -26.81
C GLU A 154 18.28 10.72 -26.16
N ILE A 155 18.71 11.75 -25.42
CA ILE A 155 20.01 11.75 -24.72
C ILE A 155 19.99 10.69 -23.60
N PHE A 156 18.95 10.63 -22.79
CA PHE A 156 18.86 9.60 -21.74
C PHE A 156 18.80 8.19 -22.32
N ALA A 157 18.05 7.99 -23.40
CA ALA A 157 17.99 6.70 -24.08
C ALA A 157 19.35 6.25 -24.60
N LEU A 158 20.12 7.16 -25.20
CA LEU A 158 21.48 6.88 -25.71
C LEU A 158 22.44 6.55 -24.58
N VAL A 159 22.44 7.37 -23.53
CA VAL A 159 23.32 7.15 -22.36
C VAL A 159 23.04 5.82 -21.66
N ILE A 160 21.77 5.46 -21.49
CA ILE A 160 21.38 4.20 -20.86
C ILE A 160 21.78 3.00 -21.72
N ARG A 161 21.60 3.07 -23.04
CA ARG A 161 21.94 1.95 -23.94
C ARG A 161 23.43 1.74 -24.07
N ASP A 162 24.19 2.82 -24.25
CA ASP A 162 25.59 2.74 -24.67
C ASP A 162 26.59 2.96 -23.53
N HIS A 163 26.21 3.70 -22.48
CA HIS A 163 27.10 4.14 -21.41
C HIS A 163 26.68 3.76 -20.00
N LEU A 164 25.75 2.79 -19.86
CA LEU A 164 25.26 2.38 -18.53
C LEU A 164 26.39 1.90 -17.60
N LYS A 165 27.37 1.16 -18.16
CA LYS A 165 28.53 0.67 -17.40
C LYS A 165 29.44 1.80 -16.94
N ASP A 166 29.68 2.80 -17.80
CA ASP A 166 30.50 3.95 -17.48
C ASP A 166 29.86 4.82 -16.39
N LEU A 167 28.52 4.93 -16.44
CA LEU A 167 27.74 5.58 -15.38
C LEU A 167 27.87 4.83 -14.04
N ALA A 168 27.73 3.52 -14.03
CA ALA A 168 27.81 2.70 -12.83
C ALA A 168 29.21 2.77 -12.19
N GLU A 169 30.28 2.87 -13.00
CA GLU A 169 31.66 3.00 -12.55
C GLU A 169 32.09 4.46 -12.29
N ASN A 170 31.15 5.41 -12.42
CA ASN A 170 31.37 6.87 -12.29
C ASN A 170 32.51 7.41 -13.18
N ARG A 171 32.67 6.80 -14.35
CA ARG A 171 33.66 7.23 -15.36
C ARG A 171 33.09 8.33 -16.25
N LEU A 172 32.71 9.45 -15.63
CA LEU A 172 32.16 10.61 -16.31
C LEU A 172 33.29 11.55 -16.79
N GLY A 173 33.93 11.19 -17.89
CA GLY A 173 34.78 12.13 -18.62
C GLY A 173 36.29 11.82 -18.62
N THR A 174 36.75 11.55 -19.75
CA THR A 174 38.03 11.99 -20.30
C THR A 174 37.77 12.69 -21.61
#